data_b9d414a0a875b31e8d2d74db68855069
#
_entry.id   b9d414a0a875b31e8d2d74db68855069
#
_cell.length_a   1.000
_cell.length_b   1.000
_cell.length_c   1.000
_cell.angle_alpha   90.00
_cell.angle_beta   90.00
_cell.angle_gamma   90.00
#
_symmetry.space_group_name_H-M   'P 1'
#
loop_
_entity.id
_entity.type
_entity.pdbx_description
1 polymer ?
#
loop_
_entity_poly.entity_id
_entity_poly.type
_entity_poly.pdbx_seq_one_letter_code
_entity_poly.pdbx_strand_id
1 'polypeptide(L)'
;MTVKLTIVYGTPEAADVFDKHYYEVHMPIVERWPGVERTEVAKVTGGPGGSPSPYHLITEIYFADNDALNAALGSEAGREAAKDFMQIATPGSFMTVSDVSG
;
A
#
# COMPACT_ATOMS: atom_id res chain seq x y z
N MET A 1 0.98 -10.03 -18.22
CA MET A 1 1.44 -10.57 -16.92
C MET A 1 0.99 -9.65 -15.81
N THR A 2 0.38 -10.22 -14.79
CA THR A 2 -0.11 -9.45 -13.64
C THR A 2 1.06 -8.79 -12.91
N VAL A 3 0.90 -7.53 -12.57
CA VAL A 3 1.88 -6.82 -11.76
C VAL A 3 1.22 -6.35 -10.47
N LYS A 4 2.02 -6.14 -9.43
CA LYS A 4 1.52 -5.59 -8.19
C LYS A 4 2.42 -4.49 -7.66
N LEU A 5 1.78 -3.50 -7.04
CA LEU A 5 2.44 -2.48 -6.25
C LEU A 5 2.33 -2.92 -4.79
N THR A 6 3.47 -3.07 -4.14
CA THR A 6 3.52 -3.43 -2.71
C THR A 6 4.01 -2.23 -1.93
N ILE A 7 3.24 -1.83 -0.91
CA ILE A 7 3.59 -0.73 -0.02
C ILE A 7 3.74 -1.32 1.38
N VAL A 8 4.93 -1.16 1.95
CA VAL A 8 5.22 -1.67 3.30
C VAL A 8 5.44 -0.47 4.21
N TYR A 9 4.63 -0.38 5.26
CA TYR A 9 4.73 0.72 6.23
C TYR A 9 5.53 0.26 7.44
N GLY A 10 6.51 1.08 7.84
CA GLY A 10 7.24 0.88 9.09
C GLY A 10 6.34 1.12 10.30
N THR A 11 6.76 0.66 11.46
CA THR A 11 5.99 0.81 12.69
C THR A 11 5.78 2.28 13.04
N PRO A 12 4.52 2.76 13.14
CA PRO A 12 4.23 4.15 13.49
C PRO A 12 4.39 4.40 15.00
N GLU A 13 4.57 5.65 15.38
CA GLU A 13 4.63 6.03 16.79
C GLU A 13 3.29 5.78 17.49
N ALA A 14 2.19 6.07 16.79
CA ALA A 14 0.84 5.86 17.31
C ALA A 14 0.06 4.99 16.31
N ALA A 15 0.07 3.68 16.55
CA ALA A 15 -0.52 2.70 15.63
C ALA A 15 -2.01 2.95 15.40
N ASP A 16 -2.77 3.27 16.44
CA ASP A 16 -4.20 3.51 16.33
C ASP A 16 -4.51 4.78 15.53
N VAL A 17 -3.71 5.82 15.65
CA VAL A 17 -3.86 7.06 14.86
C VAL A 17 -3.54 6.78 13.40
N PHE A 18 -2.45 6.04 13.15
CA PHE A 18 -2.08 5.63 11.78
C PHE A 18 -3.19 4.80 11.15
N ASP A 19 -3.67 3.77 11.84
CA ASP A 19 -4.69 2.86 11.32
C ASP A 19 -5.98 3.61 10.99
N LYS A 20 -6.40 4.52 11.85
CA LYS A 20 -7.60 5.30 11.62
C LYS A 20 -7.50 6.14 10.35
N HIS A 21 -6.40 6.87 10.18
CA HIS A 21 -6.17 7.67 8.97
C HIS A 21 -6.09 6.77 7.74
N TYR A 22 -5.37 5.67 7.85
CA TYR A 22 -5.16 4.74 6.74
C TYR A 22 -6.49 4.20 6.21
N TYR A 23 -7.34 3.68 7.10
CA TYR A 23 -8.60 3.07 6.68
C TYR A 23 -9.69 4.08 6.36
N GLU A 24 -9.74 5.21 7.05
CA GLU A 24 -10.80 6.19 6.87
C GLU A 24 -10.50 7.24 5.79
N VAL A 25 -9.24 7.54 5.52
CA VAL A 25 -8.85 8.59 4.56
C VAL A 25 -8.12 8.00 3.37
N HIS A 26 -7.04 7.25 3.59
CA HIS A 26 -6.16 6.78 2.53
C HIS A 26 -6.83 5.72 1.63
N MET A 27 -7.36 4.67 2.21
CA MET A 27 -7.97 3.58 1.44
C MET A 27 -9.15 4.02 0.57
N PRO A 28 -10.05 4.91 1.01
CA PRO A 28 -11.07 5.45 0.11
C PRO A 28 -10.52 6.12 -1.14
N ILE A 29 -9.34 6.74 -1.05
CA ILE A 29 -8.67 7.32 -2.22
C ILE A 29 -8.20 6.21 -3.16
N VAL A 30 -7.55 5.18 -2.62
CA VAL A 30 -7.07 4.03 -3.41
C VAL A 30 -8.22 3.30 -4.08
N GLU A 31 -9.37 3.20 -3.43
CA GLU A 31 -10.56 2.56 -4.01
C GLU A 31 -11.08 3.26 -5.26
N ARG A 32 -10.70 4.52 -5.50
CA ARG A 32 -11.06 5.25 -6.71
C ARG A 32 -10.04 5.10 -7.84
N TRP A 33 -8.96 4.34 -7.62
CA TRP A 33 -7.95 4.13 -8.66
C TRP A 33 -8.55 3.33 -9.82
N PRO A 34 -8.28 3.74 -11.08
CA PRO A 34 -8.74 2.97 -12.24
C PRO A 34 -7.88 1.70 -12.41
N GLY A 35 -8.48 0.65 -12.96
CA GLY A 35 -7.77 -0.54 -13.40
C GLY A 35 -7.27 -1.47 -12.31
N VAL A 36 -7.66 -1.26 -11.07
CA VAL A 36 -7.28 -2.16 -9.98
C VAL A 36 -8.07 -3.46 -10.10
N GLU A 37 -7.35 -4.58 -10.17
CA GLU A 37 -7.98 -5.90 -10.20
C GLU A 37 -8.31 -6.41 -8.81
N ARG A 38 -7.41 -6.16 -7.86
CA ARG A 38 -7.55 -6.64 -6.49
C ARG A 38 -6.66 -5.83 -5.56
N THR A 39 -7.11 -5.67 -4.32
CA THR A 39 -6.31 -5.03 -3.27
C THR A 39 -6.32 -5.93 -2.04
N GLU A 40 -5.14 -6.12 -1.47
CA GLU A 40 -4.99 -6.83 -0.20
C GLU A 40 -4.30 -5.92 0.81
N VAL A 41 -4.83 -5.88 2.03
CA VAL A 41 -4.23 -5.14 3.13
C VAL A 41 -4.01 -6.12 4.26
N ALA A 42 -2.78 -6.22 4.73
CA ALA A 42 -2.41 -7.15 5.80
C ALA A 42 -1.71 -6.41 6.93
N LYS A 43 -2.18 -6.63 8.15
CA LYS A 43 -1.54 -6.12 9.34
C LYS A 43 -0.40 -7.07 9.73
N VAL A 44 0.79 -6.52 9.90
CA VAL A 44 1.94 -7.32 10.31
C VAL A 44 1.81 -7.63 11.80
N THR A 45 1.91 -8.91 12.15
CA THR A 45 1.80 -9.36 13.54
C THR A 45 3.15 -9.74 14.15
N GLY A 46 4.20 -9.81 13.32
CA GLY A 46 5.55 -10.18 13.74
C GLY A 46 6.25 -10.96 12.65
N GLY A 47 7.38 -11.51 12.98
CA GLY A 47 8.12 -12.42 12.10
C GLY A 47 7.86 -13.89 12.46
N PRO A 48 8.42 -14.81 11.67
CA PRO A 48 8.31 -16.23 11.94
C PRO A 48 8.84 -16.59 13.33
N GLY A 49 8.15 -17.53 14.00
CA GLY A 49 8.58 -17.98 15.33
C GLY A 49 8.39 -16.93 16.42
N GLY A 50 7.53 -15.95 16.22
CA GLY A 50 7.27 -14.92 17.22
C GLY A 50 8.31 -13.82 17.29
N SER A 51 9.25 -13.75 16.32
CA SER A 51 10.23 -12.68 16.28
C SER A 51 9.55 -11.33 16.02
N PRO A 52 10.14 -10.20 16.50
CA PRO A 52 9.59 -8.88 16.20
C PRO A 52 9.81 -8.51 14.76
N SER A 53 8.95 -7.62 14.22
CA SER A 53 9.11 -7.06 12.89
C SER A 53 9.11 -5.53 12.97
N PRO A 54 9.96 -4.84 12.15
CA PRO A 54 9.96 -3.39 12.10
C PRO A 54 8.82 -2.82 11.26
N TYR A 55 7.94 -3.67 10.73
CA TYR A 55 6.87 -3.27 9.83
C TYR A 55 5.52 -3.41 10.50
N HIS A 56 4.57 -2.58 10.05
CA HIS A 56 3.24 -2.49 10.66
C HIS A 56 2.14 -2.99 9.73
N LEU A 57 2.20 -2.63 8.45
CA LEU A 57 1.10 -2.88 7.51
C LEU A 57 1.65 -3.04 6.11
N ILE A 58 1.06 -3.95 5.33
CA ILE A 58 1.43 -4.19 3.94
C ILE A 58 0.17 -4.06 3.08
N THR A 59 0.26 -3.22 2.04
CA THR A 59 -0.79 -3.09 1.04
C THR A 59 -0.27 -3.62 -0.29
N GLU A 60 -1.05 -4.47 -0.94
CA GLU A 60 -0.72 -5.00 -2.26
C GLU A 60 -1.86 -4.69 -3.23
N ILE A 61 -1.56 -4.01 -4.32
CA ILE A 61 -2.54 -3.57 -5.32
C ILE A 61 -2.17 -4.21 -6.65
N TYR A 62 -3.09 -4.98 -7.23
CA TYR A 62 -2.85 -5.81 -8.40
C TYR A 62 -3.44 -5.16 -9.65
N PHE A 63 -2.68 -5.22 -10.75
CA PHE A 63 -3.04 -4.66 -12.06
C PHE A 63 -2.77 -5.69 -13.15
N ALA A 64 -3.47 -5.57 -14.28
CA ALA A 64 -3.29 -6.47 -15.41
C ALA A 64 -1.86 -6.39 -15.99
N ASP A 65 -1.27 -5.19 -16.01
CA ASP A 65 0.06 -4.93 -16.56
C ASP A 65 0.61 -3.60 -16.06
N ASN A 66 1.83 -3.28 -16.48
CA ASN A 66 2.49 -2.02 -16.09
C ASN A 66 1.77 -0.78 -16.62
N ASP A 67 1.15 -0.87 -17.79
CA ASP A 67 0.42 0.26 -18.35
C ASP A 67 -0.78 0.63 -17.46
N ALA A 68 -1.50 -0.38 -16.97
CA ALA A 68 -2.61 -0.16 -16.05
C ALA A 68 -2.13 0.44 -14.72
N LEU A 69 -1.01 -0.06 -14.19
CA LEU A 69 -0.40 0.49 -12.97
C LEU A 69 -0.04 1.96 -13.17
N ASN A 70 0.66 2.27 -14.26
CA ASN A 70 1.10 3.65 -14.52
C ASN A 70 -0.09 4.58 -14.75
N ALA A 71 -1.14 4.10 -15.41
CA ALA A 71 -2.37 4.88 -15.59
C ALA A 71 -3.03 5.21 -14.24
N ALA A 72 -3.07 4.25 -13.33
CA ALA A 72 -3.62 4.45 -11.99
C ALA A 72 -2.80 5.47 -11.19
N LEU A 73 -1.47 5.34 -11.21
CA LEU A 73 -0.59 6.27 -10.49
C LEU A 73 -0.68 7.70 -11.05
N GLY A 74 -0.88 7.85 -12.36
CA GLY A 74 -1.02 9.14 -13.03
C GLY A 74 -2.43 9.73 -12.95
N SER A 75 -3.42 8.98 -12.48
CA SER A 75 -4.78 9.46 -12.34
C SER A 75 -4.89 10.50 -11.22
N GLU A 76 -6.01 11.22 -11.17
CA GLU A 76 -6.28 12.17 -10.09
C GLU A 76 -6.23 11.48 -8.73
N ALA A 77 -6.90 10.33 -8.61
CA ALA A 77 -6.90 9.56 -7.37
C ALA A 77 -5.51 9.01 -7.03
N GLY A 78 -4.72 8.65 -8.04
CA GLY A 78 -3.33 8.21 -7.84
C GLY A 78 -2.46 9.32 -7.26
N ARG A 79 -2.58 10.52 -7.80
CA ARG A 79 -1.84 11.68 -7.29
C ARG A 79 -2.29 12.08 -5.89
N GLU A 80 -3.60 11.99 -5.62
CA GLU A 80 -4.15 12.28 -4.31
C GLU A 80 -3.63 11.29 -3.26
N ALA A 81 -3.58 10.00 -3.60
CA ALA A 81 -3.02 8.97 -2.72
C ALA A 81 -1.54 9.19 -2.46
N ALA A 82 -0.78 9.61 -3.47
CA ALA A 82 0.66 9.91 -3.30
C ALA A 82 0.87 11.07 -2.33
N LYS A 83 0.04 12.11 -2.40
CA LYS A 83 0.10 13.23 -1.45
C LYS A 83 -0.22 12.76 -0.03
N ASP A 84 -1.26 11.95 0.12
CA ASP A 84 -1.64 11.42 1.42
C ASP A 84 -0.55 10.49 1.98
N PHE A 85 0.05 9.67 1.12
CA PHE A 85 1.17 8.81 1.52
C PHE A 85 2.31 9.61 2.14
N MET A 86 2.64 10.76 1.55
CA MET A 86 3.69 11.62 2.08
C MET A 86 3.40 12.11 3.51
N GLN A 87 2.13 12.17 3.88
CA GLN A 87 1.72 12.59 5.21
C GLN A 87 1.75 11.45 6.24
N ILE A 88 1.44 10.22 5.80
CA ILE A 88 1.31 9.08 6.71
C ILE A 88 2.50 8.14 6.69
N ALA A 89 3.39 8.25 5.70
CA ALA A 89 4.55 7.36 5.61
C ALA A 89 5.40 7.43 6.87
N THR A 90 5.70 6.27 7.40
CA THR A 90 6.49 6.12 8.63
C THR A 90 7.94 5.78 8.28
N PRO A 91 8.90 5.99 9.20
CA PRO A 91 10.29 5.61 8.95
C PRO A 91 10.39 4.13 8.56
N GLY A 92 11.18 3.83 7.54
CA GLY A 92 11.34 2.47 7.03
C GLY A 92 10.28 2.03 6.03
N SER A 93 9.30 2.87 5.70
CA SER A 93 8.31 2.56 4.67
C SER A 93 8.96 2.53 3.29
N PHE A 94 8.48 1.60 2.44
CA PHE A 94 8.99 1.48 1.08
C PHE A 94 7.93 0.89 0.16
N MET A 95 8.17 1.02 -1.15
CA MET A 95 7.31 0.48 -2.18
C MET A 95 8.12 -0.34 -3.18
N THR A 96 7.51 -1.36 -3.75
CA THR A 96 8.07 -2.14 -4.86
C THR A 96 7.01 -2.43 -5.89
N VAL A 97 7.45 -2.63 -7.13
CA VAL A 97 6.61 -3.12 -8.22
C VAL A 97 7.15 -4.49 -8.60
N SER A 98 6.30 -5.48 -8.68
CA SER A 98 6.69 -6.86 -8.97
C SER A 98 5.82 -7.48 -10.05
N ASP A 99 6.43 -8.33 -10.87
CA ASP A 99 5.68 -9.22 -11.76
C ASP A 99 5.25 -10.43 -10.95
N VAL A 100 3.96 -10.74 -11.01
CA VAL A 100 3.42 -11.88 -10.28
C VAL A 100 3.58 -13.13 -11.13
N SER A 101 4.32 -14.10 -10.63
CA SER A 101 4.55 -15.37 -11.32
C SER A 101 3.94 -16.53 -10.53
N GLY A 102 3.00 -17.17 -11.11
CA GLY A 102 2.32 -18.30 -10.48
C GLY A 102 0.96 -17.96 -9.89
#